data_896a4b8db363998696341954607fdacf
#
_entry.id   896a4b8db363998696341954607fdacf
#
_cell.length_a   1.000
_cell.length_b   1.000
_cell.length_c   1.000
_cell.angle_alpha   90.00
_cell.angle_beta   90.00
_cell.angle_gamma   90.00
#
_symmetry.space_group_name_H-M   'P 1'
#
loop_
_entity.id
_entity.type
_entity.pdbx_description
1 polymer ?
#
loop_
_entity_poly.entity_id
_entity_poly.type
_entity_poly.pdbx_seq_one_letter_code
_entity_poly.pdbx_strand_id
1 'polypeptide(L)'
;MPLPTQHVLGILVDNLLKRKSVLKLSPRTTTRWAQGLTIPRGGETILYTGHMYQLIPAISALATKMAFFENSWITKFFGLGRFANKFINLAWFMARTDSSEVKQYNNILRSIAQLLQAAEVDFGYLYEDEMYSGALVHDEGVDDAFKQHAQRVFKVFKKNGVKSVITVDPHTTNMLRSVYPKYVQDFDVEVKSYLEVLVDSNIESMQTLDLNVTIHDSCVYARYENIVNEPRWLLNKAGAGIIEPEYAGKLTHCCGGPIESFFPGKAQAIADKRIEQLSAAGGNIVAMCPICLVNLKHAAKDKNIEVKDISEYLAKAYCGEFQPAESVRM
;
A
#
# COMPACT_ATOMS: atom_id res chain seq x y z
N MET A 1 21.38 19.28 -0.49
CA MET A 1 21.01 19.29 0.94
C MET A 1 19.76 18.44 1.07
N PRO A 2 19.62 17.62 2.13
CA PRO A 2 18.38 16.89 2.34
C PRO A 2 17.21 17.86 2.48
N LEU A 3 15.99 17.38 2.22
CA LEU A 3 14.77 18.15 2.42
C LEU A 3 14.64 18.58 3.89
N PRO A 4 14.06 19.75 4.20
CA PRO A 4 13.97 20.25 5.58
C PRO A 4 12.99 19.39 6.40
N THR A 5 13.53 18.39 7.09
CA THR A 5 12.81 17.34 7.85
C THR A 5 11.67 17.89 8.71
N GLN A 6 11.92 18.96 9.48
CA GLN A 6 10.91 19.56 10.36
C GLN A 6 9.68 20.06 9.59
N HIS A 7 9.84 20.60 8.41
CA HIS A 7 8.73 21.10 7.60
C HIS A 7 7.99 19.98 6.88
N VAL A 8 8.72 18.97 6.38
CA VAL A 8 8.11 17.78 5.74
C VAL A 8 7.25 17.03 6.76
N LEU A 9 7.83 16.67 7.91
CA LEU A 9 7.07 16.02 9.00
C LEU A 9 5.89 16.88 9.46
N GLY A 10 6.10 18.19 9.61
CA GLY A 10 5.03 19.09 10.00
C GLY A 10 3.85 19.12 9.02
N ILE A 11 4.10 19.00 7.70
CA ILE A 11 3.03 18.90 6.69
C ILE A 11 2.27 17.59 6.83
N LEU A 12 2.97 16.46 7.00
CA LEU A 12 2.36 15.14 7.18
C LEU A 12 1.46 15.10 8.41
N VAL A 13 1.94 15.63 9.55
CA VAL A 13 1.19 15.76 10.80
C VAL A 13 -0.03 16.66 10.65
N ASP A 14 0.15 17.86 10.12
CA ASP A 14 -0.94 18.82 9.90
C ASP A 14 -2.03 18.21 9.02
N ASN A 15 -1.66 17.43 7.99
CA ASN A 15 -2.60 16.74 7.12
C ASN A 15 -3.30 15.59 7.85
N LEU A 16 -2.55 14.73 8.54
CA LEU A 16 -3.13 13.60 9.29
C LEU A 16 -4.18 14.08 10.29
N LEU A 17 -3.85 15.09 11.09
CA LEU A 17 -4.74 15.59 12.13
C LEU A 17 -5.96 16.33 11.58
N LYS A 18 -5.79 17.14 10.53
CA LYS A 18 -6.87 17.96 9.96
C LYS A 18 -7.67 17.24 8.88
N ARG A 19 -6.99 16.43 8.05
CA ARG A 19 -7.55 15.85 6.83
C ARG A 19 -7.74 14.33 6.91
N LYS A 20 -7.33 13.70 8.02
CA LYS A 20 -7.41 12.25 8.30
C LYS A 20 -6.58 11.39 7.30
N SER A 21 -5.62 12.00 6.62
CA SER A 21 -4.70 11.37 5.68
C SER A 21 -3.48 12.25 5.48
N VAL A 22 -2.35 11.67 5.07
CA VAL A 22 -1.11 12.42 4.74
C VAL A 22 -1.26 13.28 3.50
N LEU A 23 -2.11 12.85 2.54
CA LEU A 23 -2.57 13.62 1.39
C LEU A 23 -4.10 13.52 1.33
N LYS A 24 -4.78 14.66 1.18
CA LYS A 24 -6.24 14.64 1.04
C LYS A 24 -6.62 14.19 -0.37
N LEU A 25 -7.12 12.98 -0.47
CA LEU A 25 -7.83 12.50 -1.65
C LEU A 25 -9.33 12.77 -1.51
N SER A 26 -10.03 12.87 -2.64
CA SER A 26 -11.49 12.95 -2.61
C SER A 26 -12.11 11.59 -2.26
N PRO A 27 -13.29 11.54 -1.63
CA PRO A 27 -14.00 10.28 -1.41
C PRO A 27 -14.20 9.47 -2.70
N ARG A 28 -14.46 10.15 -3.82
CA ARG A 28 -14.54 9.49 -5.14
C ARG A 28 -13.23 8.80 -5.53
N THR A 29 -12.08 9.37 -5.19
CA THR A 29 -10.77 8.78 -5.49
C THR A 29 -10.51 7.57 -4.62
N THR A 30 -10.82 7.65 -3.32
CA THR A 30 -10.53 6.57 -2.37
C THR A 30 -11.48 5.37 -2.53
N THR A 31 -12.72 5.59 -3.00
CA THR A 31 -13.73 4.52 -3.15
C THR A 31 -13.91 4.02 -4.59
N ARG A 32 -13.24 4.65 -5.58
CA ARG A 32 -13.42 4.35 -7.01
C ARG A 32 -13.12 2.89 -7.36
N TRP A 33 -12.18 2.27 -6.68
CA TRP A 33 -11.81 0.88 -6.90
C TRP A 33 -12.98 -0.09 -6.66
N ALA A 34 -13.86 0.23 -5.71
CA ALA A 34 -15.02 -0.60 -5.37
C ALA A 34 -16.24 -0.37 -6.28
N GLN A 35 -16.19 0.62 -7.19
CA GLN A 35 -17.31 0.93 -8.08
C GLN A 35 -17.64 -0.26 -8.99
N GLY A 36 -18.91 -0.67 -9.01
CA GLY A 36 -19.39 -1.83 -9.78
C GLY A 36 -19.12 -3.19 -9.12
N LEU A 37 -18.48 -3.23 -7.94
CA LEU A 37 -18.43 -4.43 -7.10
C LEU A 37 -19.57 -4.41 -6.10
N THR A 38 -20.19 -5.57 -5.87
CA THR A 38 -21.22 -5.74 -4.86
C THR A 38 -20.55 -6.01 -3.49
N ILE A 39 -20.22 -4.94 -2.77
CA ILE A 39 -19.63 -5.02 -1.43
C ILE A 39 -20.56 -4.27 -0.46
N PRO A 40 -21.06 -4.92 0.61
CA PRO A 40 -21.89 -4.27 1.61
C PRO A 40 -21.17 -3.10 2.30
N ARG A 41 -21.93 -2.09 2.74
CA ARG A 41 -21.37 -1.02 3.57
C ARG A 41 -21.27 -1.47 5.02
N GLY A 42 -20.07 -1.37 5.62
CA GLY A 42 -19.82 -1.78 7.00
C GLY A 42 -19.91 -3.30 7.18
N GLY A 43 -20.15 -3.75 8.39
CA GLY A 43 -20.22 -5.17 8.77
C GLY A 43 -19.27 -5.51 9.89
N GLU A 44 -19.41 -6.72 10.46
CA GLU A 44 -18.50 -7.19 11.51
C GLU A 44 -17.09 -7.46 10.97
N THR A 45 -16.98 -7.95 9.75
CA THR A 45 -15.72 -8.10 9.01
C THR A 45 -15.67 -7.10 7.86
N ILE A 46 -14.60 -6.35 7.75
CA ILE A 46 -14.40 -5.37 6.67
C ILE A 46 -13.09 -5.58 5.93
N LEU A 47 -13.11 -5.29 4.63
CA LEU A 47 -11.88 -5.05 3.87
C LEU A 47 -11.42 -3.61 4.14
N TYR A 48 -10.20 -3.45 4.64
CA TYR A 48 -9.64 -2.16 4.99
C TYR A 48 -8.37 -1.88 4.18
N THR A 49 -8.45 -0.87 3.33
CA THR A 49 -7.36 -0.51 2.42
C THR A 49 -6.32 0.39 3.07
N GLY A 50 -6.66 1.02 4.20
CA GLY A 50 -5.81 2.01 4.85
C GLY A 50 -5.37 3.14 3.92
N HIS A 51 -6.02 3.28 2.77
CA HIS A 51 -5.72 4.19 1.66
C HIS A 51 -4.30 4.05 1.06
N MET A 52 -3.57 2.97 1.35
CA MET A 52 -2.16 2.85 0.93
C MET A 52 -2.04 2.82 -0.59
N TYR A 53 -2.76 1.91 -1.27
CA TYR A 53 -2.73 1.84 -2.73
C TYR A 53 -3.28 3.10 -3.41
N GLN A 54 -4.33 3.70 -2.85
CA GLN A 54 -4.96 4.90 -3.43
C GLN A 54 -4.06 6.15 -3.34
N LEU A 55 -3.16 6.20 -2.34
CA LEU A 55 -2.25 7.32 -2.13
C LEU A 55 -1.02 7.28 -3.04
N ILE A 56 -0.58 6.09 -3.49
CA ILE A 56 0.66 5.93 -4.25
C ILE A 56 0.73 6.84 -5.48
N PRO A 57 -0.27 6.93 -6.37
CA PRO A 57 -0.14 7.80 -7.55
C PRO A 57 0.11 9.26 -7.18
N ALA A 58 -0.50 9.73 -6.09
CA ALA A 58 -0.30 11.09 -5.61
C ALA A 58 1.05 11.29 -4.92
N ILE A 59 1.52 10.29 -4.18
CA ILE A 59 2.85 10.29 -3.52
C ILE A 59 3.95 10.25 -4.58
N SER A 60 3.85 9.36 -5.57
CA SER A 60 4.80 9.22 -6.69
C SER A 60 4.94 10.53 -7.48
N ALA A 61 3.81 11.15 -7.86
CA ALA A 61 3.79 12.45 -8.54
C ALA A 61 4.42 13.56 -7.69
N LEU A 62 4.22 13.53 -6.37
CA LEU A 62 4.83 14.48 -5.44
C LEU A 62 6.33 14.22 -5.28
N ALA A 63 6.75 12.97 -5.08
CA ALA A 63 8.15 12.58 -4.92
C ALA A 63 9.00 13.00 -6.13
N THR A 64 8.51 12.80 -7.35
CA THR A 64 9.17 13.23 -8.58
C THR A 64 9.42 14.75 -8.59
N LYS A 65 8.44 15.56 -8.15
CA LYS A 65 8.60 17.02 -8.05
C LYS A 65 9.52 17.43 -6.90
N MET A 66 9.45 16.72 -5.77
CA MET A 66 10.29 16.98 -4.61
C MET A 66 11.76 16.68 -4.89
N ALA A 67 12.06 15.63 -5.67
CA ALA A 67 13.42 15.32 -6.12
C ALA A 67 14.02 16.47 -6.96
N PHE A 68 13.21 17.16 -7.77
CA PHE A 68 13.65 18.34 -8.50
C PHE A 68 14.02 19.51 -7.58
N PHE A 69 13.36 19.63 -6.43
CA PHE A 69 13.67 20.68 -5.44
C PHE A 69 14.81 20.30 -4.49
N GLU A 70 15.18 19.01 -4.42
CA GLU A 70 16.36 18.59 -3.68
C GLU A 70 17.59 19.36 -4.21
N ASN A 71 18.38 19.94 -3.32
CA ASN A 71 19.51 20.82 -3.63
C ASN A 71 19.17 22.20 -4.26
N SER A 72 17.89 22.60 -4.33
CA SER A 72 17.47 23.92 -4.78
C SER A 72 17.38 24.91 -3.59
N TRP A 73 17.60 26.21 -3.87
CA TRP A 73 17.40 27.28 -2.90
C TRP A 73 15.94 27.42 -2.44
N ILE A 74 14.97 26.86 -3.19
CA ILE A 74 13.53 26.83 -2.89
C ILE A 74 13.24 26.10 -1.56
N THR A 75 14.13 25.18 -1.13
CA THR A 75 13.98 24.47 0.15
C THR A 75 13.89 25.42 1.34
N LYS A 76 14.44 26.65 1.26
CA LYS A 76 14.35 27.69 2.28
C LYS A 76 12.91 28.18 2.51
N PHE A 77 12.01 28.03 1.54
CA PHE A 77 10.61 28.47 1.60
C PHE A 77 9.62 27.38 2.05
N PHE A 78 10.11 26.19 2.41
CA PHE A 78 9.23 25.11 2.90
C PHE A 78 8.42 25.50 4.13
N GLY A 79 8.94 26.39 5.00
CA GLY A 79 8.19 26.93 6.13
C GLY A 79 6.95 27.74 5.70
N LEU A 80 7.09 28.56 4.65
CA LEU A 80 5.97 29.29 4.07
C LEU A 80 4.99 28.35 3.38
N GLY A 81 5.50 27.31 2.68
CA GLY A 81 4.70 26.25 2.08
C GLY A 81 3.88 25.50 3.12
N ARG A 82 4.45 25.15 4.28
CA ARG A 82 3.74 24.53 5.40
C ARG A 82 2.62 25.44 5.93
N PHE A 83 2.89 26.73 6.09
CA PHE A 83 1.88 27.69 6.53
C PHE A 83 0.74 27.77 5.52
N ALA A 84 1.02 27.90 4.23
CA ALA A 84 0.01 27.89 3.17
C ALA A 84 -0.80 26.58 3.15
N ASN A 85 -0.16 25.43 3.37
CA ASN A 85 -0.81 24.11 3.41
C ASN A 85 -1.86 23.98 4.53
N LYS A 86 -1.79 24.81 5.59
CA LYS A 86 -2.85 24.86 6.63
C LYS A 86 -4.19 25.37 6.11
N PHE A 87 -4.18 26.20 5.07
CA PHE A 87 -5.38 26.84 4.48
C PHE A 87 -5.74 26.21 3.14
N ILE A 88 -4.74 25.87 2.32
CA ILE A 88 -4.91 25.33 0.97
C ILE A 88 -4.25 23.96 0.91
N ASN A 89 -4.89 22.98 0.29
CA ASN A 89 -4.26 21.66 0.05
C ASN A 89 -3.22 21.78 -1.08
N LEU A 90 -2.01 22.25 -0.74
CA LEU A 90 -0.93 22.46 -1.72
C LEU A 90 -0.57 21.15 -2.44
N ALA A 91 -0.62 20.03 -1.74
CA ALA A 91 -0.32 18.72 -2.29
C ALA A 91 -1.29 18.34 -3.42
N TRP A 92 -2.57 18.75 -3.35
CA TRP A 92 -3.54 18.51 -4.42
C TRP A 92 -3.17 19.21 -5.74
N PHE A 93 -2.65 20.43 -5.67
CA PHE A 93 -2.18 21.17 -6.86
C PHE A 93 -0.89 20.58 -7.44
N MET A 94 -0.07 19.96 -6.60
CA MET A 94 1.19 19.38 -7.01
C MET A 94 1.05 17.93 -7.51
N ALA A 95 0.06 17.18 -7.05
CA ALA A 95 -0.18 15.79 -7.39
C ALA A 95 -1.07 15.67 -8.64
N ARG A 96 -0.55 16.06 -9.82
CA ARG A 96 -1.16 15.58 -11.08
C ARG A 96 -0.81 14.11 -11.25
N THR A 97 -1.77 13.24 -10.96
CA THR A 97 -1.63 11.79 -11.08
C THR A 97 -1.80 11.34 -12.52
N ASP A 98 -1.01 10.36 -12.94
CA ASP A 98 -1.24 9.67 -14.20
C ASP A 98 -2.49 8.78 -14.08
N SER A 99 -3.41 8.91 -15.03
CA SER A 99 -4.66 8.14 -15.06
C SER A 99 -4.42 6.63 -15.22
N SER A 100 -3.34 6.23 -15.90
CA SER A 100 -2.95 4.83 -16.07
C SER A 100 -2.48 4.23 -14.75
N GLU A 101 -1.68 4.98 -13.98
CA GLU A 101 -1.21 4.58 -12.66
C GLU A 101 -2.38 4.46 -11.67
N VAL A 102 -3.27 5.45 -11.62
CA VAL A 102 -4.50 5.39 -10.81
C VAL A 102 -5.34 4.17 -11.15
N LYS A 103 -5.50 3.86 -12.45
CA LYS A 103 -6.23 2.67 -12.89
C LYS A 103 -5.56 1.38 -12.41
N GLN A 104 -4.24 1.30 -12.49
CA GLN A 104 -3.49 0.13 -12.03
C GLN A 104 -3.71 -0.13 -10.54
N TYR A 105 -3.54 0.87 -9.67
CA TYR A 105 -3.72 0.68 -8.22
C TYR A 105 -5.18 0.40 -7.85
N ASN A 106 -6.15 0.95 -8.56
CA ASN A 106 -7.55 0.56 -8.40
C ASN A 106 -7.77 -0.90 -8.81
N ASN A 107 -7.15 -1.37 -9.90
CA ASN A 107 -7.27 -2.75 -10.34
C ASN A 107 -6.66 -3.74 -9.32
N ILE A 108 -5.55 -3.40 -8.67
CA ILE A 108 -4.96 -4.20 -7.58
C ILE A 108 -5.98 -4.40 -6.45
N LEU A 109 -6.59 -3.32 -5.96
CA LEU A 109 -7.63 -3.42 -4.91
C LEU A 109 -8.86 -4.22 -5.35
N ARG A 110 -9.27 -4.08 -6.62
CA ARG A 110 -10.34 -4.89 -7.19
C ARG A 110 -9.97 -6.36 -7.25
N SER A 111 -8.75 -6.68 -7.67
CA SER A 111 -8.23 -8.05 -7.67
C SER A 111 -8.30 -8.68 -6.29
N ILE A 112 -7.88 -7.94 -5.25
CA ILE A 112 -7.94 -8.41 -3.86
C ILE A 112 -9.40 -8.67 -3.43
N ALA A 113 -10.31 -7.74 -3.72
CA ALA A 113 -11.73 -7.93 -3.38
C ALA A 113 -12.35 -9.11 -4.13
N GLN A 114 -12.05 -9.28 -5.42
CA GLN A 114 -12.55 -10.41 -6.22
C GLN A 114 -11.97 -11.75 -5.76
N LEU A 115 -10.71 -11.79 -5.34
CA LEU A 115 -10.08 -12.97 -4.73
C LEU A 115 -10.82 -13.38 -3.44
N LEU A 116 -11.14 -12.43 -2.57
CA LEU A 116 -11.89 -12.70 -1.34
C LEU A 116 -13.31 -13.18 -1.65
N GLN A 117 -13.98 -12.60 -2.66
CA GLN A 117 -15.29 -13.04 -3.12
C GLN A 117 -15.23 -14.45 -3.73
N ALA A 118 -14.21 -14.77 -4.53
CA ALA A 118 -14.00 -16.10 -5.08
C ALA A 118 -13.70 -17.15 -4.00
N ALA A 119 -13.12 -16.72 -2.88
CA ALA A 119 -12.89 -17.54 -1.69
C ALA A 119 -14.14 -17.62 -0.76
N GLU A 120 -15.28 -17.11 -1.20
CA GLU A 120 -16.56 -17.07 -0.44
C GLU A 120 -16.42 -16.38 0.94
N VAL A 121 -15.50 -15.41 1.05
CA VAL A 121 -15.31 -14.65 2.28
C VAL A 121 -16.33 -13.53 2.37
N ASP A 122 -17.10 -13.50 3.45
CA ASP A 122 -18.02 -12.40 3.74
C ASP A 122 -17.28 -11.21 4.31
N PHE A 123 -17.37 -10.07 3.64
CA PHE A 123 -16.79 -8.81 4.09
C PHE A 123 -17.57 -7.61 3.57
N GLY A 124 -17.52 -6.53 4.34
CA GLY A 124 -18.00 -5.23 3.90
C GLY A 124 -16.87 -4.24 3.68
N TYR A 125 -17.23 -2.99 3.36
CA TYR A 125 -16.30 -1.88 3.15
C TYR A 125 -16.85 -0.61 3.77
N LEU A 126 -15.98 0.24 4.31
CA LEU A 126 -16.42 1.48 4.98
C LEU A 126 -16.69 2.64 4.00
N TYR A 127 -16.24 2.53 2.76
CA TYR A 127 -16.37 3.57 1.74
C TYR A 127 -15.81 4.91 2.21
N GLU A 128 -16.61 5.97 2.22
CA GLU A 128 -16.19 7.34 2.58
C GLU A 128 -15.85 7.48 4.08
N ASP A 129 -16.27 6.54 4.91
CA ASP A 129 -15.96 6.51 6.34
C ASP A 129 -14.57 5.91 6.60
N GLU A 130 -13.96 5.22 5.62
CA GLU A 130 -12.59 4.73 5.74
C GLU A 130 -11.61 5.89 5.92
N MET A 131 -10.61 5.69 6.76
CA MET A 131 -9.51 6.63 6.97
C MET A 131 -8.17 5.98 6.66
N TYR A 132 -7.17 6.80 6.42
CA TYR A 132 -5.79 6.35 6.27
C TYR A 132 -5.31 5.61 7.54
N SER A 133 -4.46 4.58 7.37
CA SER A 133 -3.94 3.78 8.50
C SER A 133 -3.02 4.54 9.46
N GLY A 134 -2.42 5.65 9.02
CA GLY A 134 -1.44 6.42 9.80
C GLY A 134 0.00 5.94 9.64
N ALA A 135 0.25 4.90 8.86
CA ALA A 135 1.53 4.21 8.77
C ALA A 135 2.73 5.16 8.57
N LEU A 136 2.72 6.01 7.54
CA LEU A 136 3.86 6.88 7.25
C LEU A 136 4.22 7.81 8.43
N VAL A 137 3.21 8.33 9.14
CA VAL A 137 3.46 9.26 10.27
C VAL A 137 4.07 8.52 11.46
N HIS A 138 3.63 7.27 11.69
CA HIS A 138 4.23 6.40 12.71
C HIS A 138 5.65 5.99 12.31
N ASP A 139 5.85 5.55 11.07
CA ASP A 139 7.17 5.11 10.56
C ASP A 139 8.21 6.24 10.62
N GLU A 140 7.76 7.49 10.53
CA GLU A 140 8.61 8.69 10.69
C GLU A 140 8.77 9.14 12.18
N GLY A 141 8.27 8.35 13.13
CA GLY A 141 8.47 8.56 14.57
C GLY A 141 7.61 9.67 15.19
N VAL A 142 6.47 10.02 14.60
CA VAL A 142 5.58 11.08 15.13
C VAL A 142 4.40 10.46 15.89
N ASP A 143 4.70 9.87 17.04
CA ASP A 143 3.79 9.02 17.82
C ASP A 143 2.54 9.76 18.33
N ASP A 144 2.68 11.01 18.80
CA ASP A 144 1.53 11.73 19.38
C ASP A 144 0.43 12.01 18.35
N ALA A 145 0.80 12.39 17.13
CA ALA A 145 -0.16 12.61 16.04
C ALA A 145 -0.76 11.27 15.57
N PHE A 146 0.07 10.24 15.49
CA PHE A 146 -0.37 8.89 15.17
C PHE A 146 -1.38 8.37 16.18
N LYS A 147 -1.10 8.46 17.49
CA LYS A 147 -1.99 8.04 18.58
C LYS A 147 -3.38 8.66 18.47
N GLN A 148 -3.44 9.99 18.27
CA GLN A 148 -4.71 10.69 18.09
C GLN A 148 -5.48 10.18 16.86
N HIS A 149 -4.77 9.90 15.77
CA HIS A 149 -5.36 9.39 14.54
C HIS A 149 -5.86 7.95 14.72
N ALA A 150 -5.06 7.07 15.30
CA ALA A 150 -5.44 5.68 15.58
C ALA A 150 -6.70 5.59 16.43
N GLN A 151 -6.83 6.43 17.45
CA GLN A 151 -8.05 6.55 18.25
C GLN A 151 -9.28 6.96 17.42
N ARG A 152 -9.11 7.82 16.41
CA ARG A 152 -10.20 8.20 15.50
C ARG A 152 -10.61 7.05 14.60
N VAL A 153 -9.64 6.31 14.04
CA VAL A 153 -9.91 5.12 13.23
C VAL A 153 -10.68 4.09 14.05
N PHE A 154 -10.24 3.81 15.28
CA PHE A 154 -10.92 2.85 16.14
C PHE A 154 -12.34 3.28 16.52
N LYS A 155 -12.59 4.58 16.72
CA LYS A 155 -13.95 5.09 16.90
C LYS A 155 -14.85 4.83 15.68
N VAL A 156 -14.29 4.89 14.46
CA VAL A 156 -15.05 4.54 13.25
C VAL A 156 -15.34 3.04 13.22
N PHE A 157 -14.39 2.19 13.58
CA PHE A 157 -14.61 0.74 13.70
C PHE A 157 -15.73 0.43 14.69
N LYS A 158 -15.66 0.97 15.91
CA LYS A 158 -16.71 0.80 16.92
C LYS A 158 -18.08 1.28 16.45
N LYS A 159 -18.16 2.45 15.81
CA LYS A 159 -19.40 3.01 15.27
C LYS A 159 -20.06 2.08 14.24
N ASN A 160 -19.25 1.36 13.46
CA ASN A 160 -19.72 0.46 12.40
C ASN A 160 -19.80 -1.02 12.85
N GLY A 161 -19.57 -1.31 14.14
CA GLY A 161 -19.66 -2.67 14.68
C GLY A 161 -18.57 -3.62 14.19
N VAL A 162 -17.41 -3.08 13.76
CA VAL A 162 -16.30 -3.87 13.21
C VAL A 162 -15.63 -4.68 14.31
N LYS A 163 -15.51 -5.98 14.09
CA LYS A 163 -14.82 -6.95 14.96
C LYS A 163 -13.58 -7.55 14.31
N SER A 164 -13.59 -7.65 12.98
CA SER A 164 -12.49 -8.22 12.21
C SER A 164 -12.17 -7.34 10.99
N VAL A 165 -10.88 -7.25 10.67
CA VAL A 165 -10.37 -6.46 9.55
C VAL A 165 -9.48 -7.31 8.66
N ILE A 166 -9.79 -7.34 7.38
CA ILE A 166 -8.93 -7.90 6.34
C ILE A 166 -8.14 -6.75 5.72
N THR A 167 -6.83 -6.78 5.83
CA THR A 167 -5.95 -5.75 5.30
C THR A 167 -5.36 -6.12 3.95
N VAL A 168 -5.05 -5.11 3.13
CA VAL A 168 -4.61 -5.30 1.73
C VAL A 168 -3.09 -5.14 1.53
N ASP A 169 -2.39 -4.61 2.53
CA ASP A 169 -0.95 -4.31 2.42
C ASP A 169 -0.20 -4.49 3.76
N PRO A 170 1.14 -4.63 3.70
CA PRO A 170 1.95 -4.88 4.89
C PRO A 170 1.90 -3.78 5.96
N HIS A 171 1.94 -2.52 5.56
CA HIS A 171 1.96 -1.40 6.49
C HIS A 171 0.64 -1.28 7.25
N THR A 172 -0.48 -1.43 6.54
CA THR A 172 -1.82 -1.43 7.16
C THR A 172 -1.98 -2.61 8.10
N THR A 173 -1.50 -3.81 7.72
CA THR A 173 -1.51 -5.00 8.58
C THR A 173 -0.74 -4.74 9.87
N ASN A 174 0.50 -4.29 9.76
CA ASN A 174 1.36 -4.01 10.91
C ASN A 174 0.77 -2.92 11.82
N MET A 175 0.25 -1.83 11.23
CA MET A 175 -0.39 -0.77 12.02
C MET A 175 -1.53 -1.33 12.86
N LEU A 176 -2.50 -2.00 12.26
CA LEU A 176 -3.69 -2.45 12.98
C LEU A 176 -3.38 -3.62 13.92
N ARG A 177 -2.56 -4.60 13.51
CA ARG A 177 -2.28 -5.82 14.29
C ARG A 177 -1.30 -5.57 15.42
N SER A 178 -0.19 -4.86 15.15
CA SER A 178 0.96 -4.80 16.05
C SER A 178 1.17 -3.44 16.72
N VAL A 179 0.72 -2.35 16.08
CA VAL A 179 0.97 -0.99 16.55
C VAL A 179 -0.23 -0.38 17.28
N TYR A 180 -1.43 -0.43 16.69
CA TYR A 180 -2.63 0.14 17.31
C TYR A 180 -2.88 -0.33 18.76
N PRO A 181 -2.72 -1.63 19.10
CA PRO A 181 -2.89 -2.09 20.48
C PRO A 181 -1.99 -1.37 21.51
N LYS A 182 -0.86 -0.81 21.09
CA LYS A 182 0.07 -0.08 21.97
C LYS A 182 -0.40 1.36 22.26
N TYR A 183 -1.21 1.94 21.38
CA TYR A 183 -1.62 3.35 21.44
C TYR A 183 -3.12 3.54 21.69
N VAL A 184 -3.92 2.51 21.47
CA VAL A 184 -5.38 2.56 21.57
C VAL A 184 -5.82 1.57 22.66
N GLN A 185 -6.38 2.09 23.73
CA GLN A 185 -6.92 1.26 24.82
C GLN A 185 -8.09 0.41 24.29
N ASP A 186 -8.19 -0.83 24.77
CA ASP A 186 -9.25 -1.78 24.43
C ASP A 186 -9.41 -2.01 22.92
N PHE A 187 -8.29 -2.03 22.19
CA PHE A 187 -8.29 -2.39 20.77
C PHE A 187 -8.46 -3.92 20.66
N ASP A 188 -9.68 -4.34 20.39
CA ASP A 188 -10.16 -5.72 20.39
C ASP A 188 -10.53 -6.24 18.98
N VAL A 189 -9.93 -5.64 17.94
CA VAL A 189 -10.20 -6.00 16.54
C VAL A 189 -9.25 -7.09 16.07
N GLU A 190 -9.80 -8.19 15.55
CA GLU A 190 -9.00 -9.21 14.86
C GLU A 190 -8.48 -8.66 13.52
N VAL A 191 -7.20 -8.91 13.22
CA VAL A 191 -6.58 -8.38 11.98
C VAL A 191 -5.88 -9.50 11.23
N LYS A 192 -6.28 -9.73 9.99
CA LYS A 192 -5.63 -10.65 9.05
C LYS A 192 -5.28 -9.94 7.74
N SER A 193 -4.15 -10.30 7.15
CA SER A 193 -3.85 -9.96 5.76
C SER A 193 -4.77 -10.77 4.83
N TYR A 194 -5.16 -10.20 3.69
CA TYR A 194 -5.91 -10.93 2.68
C TYR A 194 -5.20 -12.22 2.21
N LEU A 195 -3.85 -12.24 2.24
CA LEU A 195 -3.07 -13.44 1.90
C LEU A 195 -3.29 -14.57 2.90
N GLU A 196 -3.33 -14.26 4.20
CA GLU A 196 -3.65 -15.25 5.25
C GLU A 196 -5.09 -15.76 5.09
N VAL A 197 -6.04 -14.85 4.84
CA VAL A 197 -7.45 -15.22 4.65
C VAL A 197 -7.64 -16.14 3.45
N LEU A 198 -6.95 -15.88 2.32
CA LEU A 198 -7.00 -16.75 1.14
C LEU A 198 -6.38 -18.14 1.40
N VAL A 199 -5.33 -18.22 2.19
CA VAL A 199 -4.74 -19.51 2.60
C VAL A 199 -5.71 -20.26 3.52
N ASP A 200 -6.27 -19.58 4.52
CA ASP A 200 -7.22 -20.17 5.48
C ASP A 200 -8.50 -20.68 4.78
N SER A 201 -8.98 -20.00 3.74
CA SER A 201 -10.13 -20.43 2.94
C SER A 201 -9.84 -21.62 2.01
N ASN A 202 -8.56 -21.98 1.87
CA ASN A 202 -8.11 -23.02 0.93
C ASN A 202 -8.64 -22.81 -0.51
N ILE A 203 -8.66 -21.56 -0.97
CA ILE A 203 -9.15 -21.17 -2.30
C ILE A 203 -8.58 -22.06 -3.41
N GLU A 204 -9.43 -22.52 -4.34
CA GLU A 204 -9.02 -23.39 -5.43
C GLU A 204 -8.72 -22.60 -6.72
N SER A 205 -7.62 -22.97 -7.40
CA SER A 205 -7.23 -22.33 -8.65
C SER A 205 -8.14 -22.76 -9.81
N MET A 206 -8.61 -21.80 -10.58
CA MET A 206 -9.43 -22.04 -11.79
C MET A 206 -8.57 -22.27 -13.03
N GLN A 207 -7.36 -21.72 -13.05
CA GLN A 207 -6.41 -21.90 -14.15
C GLN A 207 -4.96 -21.86 -13.66
N THR A 208 -4.09 -22.55 -14.37
CA THR A 208 -2.66 -22.62 -14.05
C THR A 208 -1.91 -21.40 -14.59
N LEU A 209 -0.98 -20.88 -13.76
CA LEU A 209 -0.07 -19.79 -14.13
C LEU A 209 1.14 -20.34 -14.86
N ASP A 210 1.32 -20.94 -15.79
CA ASP A 210 2.52 -21.53 -16.44
C ASP A 210 3.65 -20.51 -16.64
N LEU A 211 4.23 -20.02 -15.53
CA LEU A 211 5.33 -19.04 -15.51
C LEU A 211 6.15 -19.12 -14.23
N ASN A 212 7.38 -18.58 -14.30
CA ASN A 212 8.24 -18.43 -13.14
C ASN A 212 8.16 -17.01 -12.57
N VAL A 213 8.19 -16.92 -11.23
CA VAL A 213 8.18 -15.67 -10.48
C VAL A 213 9.34 -15.59 -9.50
N THR A 214 9.81 -14.37 -9.25
CA THR A 214 10.76 -14.05 -8.18
C THR A 214 10.10 -13.11 -7.20
N ILE A 215 10.00 -13.51 -5.93
CA ILE A 215 9.27 -12.77 -4.92
C ILE A 215 10.17 -11.72 -4.26
N HIS A 216 9.73 -10.46 -4.29
CA HIS A 216 10.23 -9.45 -3.38
C HIS A 216 9.43 -9.49 -2.09
N ASP A 217 9.93 -10.17 -1.06
CA ASP A 217 9.31 -10.15 0.25
C ASP A 217 9.30 -8.72 0.81
N SER A 218 8.13 -8.23 1.19
CA SER A 218 8.03 -6.97 1.91
C SER A 218 8.69 -7.09 3.28
N CYS A 219 9.58 -6.15 3.62
CA CYS A 219 10.27 -6.19 4.90
C CYS A 219 9.32 -6.16 6.11
N VAL A 220 8.18 -5.48 5.98
CA VAL A 220 7.16 -5.40 7.03
C VAL A 220 6.45 -6.73 7.20
N TYR A 221 5.97 -7.37 6.11
CA TYR A 221 5.39 -8.70 6.19
C TYR A 221 6.37 -9.73 6.73
N ALA A 222 7.59 -9.77 6.18
CA ALA A 222 8.52 -10.82 6.49
C ALA A 222 9.09 -10.74 7.92
N ARG A 223 9.37 -9.52 8.43
CA ARG A 223 10.06 -9.33 9.71
C ARG A 223 9.13 -9.04 10.88
N TYR A 224 8.05 -8.31 10.64
CA TYR A 224 7.15 -7.90 11.72
C TYR A 224 5.89 -8.76 11.81
N GLU A 225 5.35 -9.22 10.66
CA GLU A 225 4.09 -9.95 10.62
C GLU A 225 4.26 -11.44 10.33
N ASN A 226 5.49 -11.89 10.00
CA ASN A 226 5.83 -13.28 9.69
C ASN A 226 5.05 -13.88 8.50
N ILE A 227 4.54 -13.02 7.60
CA ILE A 227 3.85 -13.42 6.38
C ILE A 227 4.89 -13.62 5.27
N VAL A 228 5.35 -14.85 5.10
CA VAL A 228 6.37 -15.27 4.15
C VAL A 228 5.91 -16.48 3.35
N ASN A 229 5.23 -17.41 4.01
CA ASN A 229 4.83 -18.69 3.41
C ASN A 229 3.51 -18.54 2.60
N GLU A 230 2.62 -17.68 3.02
CA GLU A 230 1.31 -17.47 2.43
C GLU A 230 1.38 -17.07 0.95
N PRO A 231 2.18 -16.07 0.53
CA PRO A 231 2.34 -15.74 -0.88
C PRO A 231 2.96 -16.89 -1.69
N ARG A 232 3.88 -17.63 -1.11
CA ARG A 232 4.50 -18.80 -1.76
C ARG A 232 3.50 -19.93 -1.97
N TRP A 233 2.72 -20.22 -0.93
CA TRP A 233 1.67 -21.22 -0.99
C TRP A 233 0.65 -20.92 -2.08
N LEU A 234 0.14 -19.67 -2.12
CA LEU A 234 -0.84 -19.22 -3.09
C LEU A 234 -0.29 -19.29 -4.53
N LEU A 235 0.93 -18.83 -4.77
CA LEU A 235 1.55 -18.86 -6.10
C LEU A 235 1.86 -20.29 -6.56
N ASN A 236 2.39 -21.15 -5.68
CA ASN A 236 2.63 -22.57 -6.00
C ASN A 236 1.33 -23.31 -6.31
N LYS A 237 0.27 -23.09 -5.50
CA LYS A 237 -1.05 -23.67 -5.74
C LYS A 237 -1.64 -23.20 -7.07
N ALA A 238 -1.34 -21.98 -7.49
CA ALA A 238 -1.69 -21.42 -8.79
C ALA A 238 -0.82 -21.94 -9.95
N GLY A 239 0.15 -22.82 -9.69
CA GLY A 239 1.03 -23.40 -10.71
C GLY A 239 2.19 -22.53 -11.15
N ALA A 240 2.52 -21.44 -10.43
CA ALA A 240 3.72 -20.66 -10.68
C ALA A 240 4.95 -21.33 -10.10
N GLY A 241 6.04 -21.40 -10.86
CA GLY A 241 7.35 -21.77 -10.36
C GLY A 241 7.97 -20.61 -9.58
N ILE A 242 8.45 -20.82 -8.36
CA ILE A 242 9.09 -19.78 -7.55
C ILE A 242 10.60 -19.92 -7.65
N ILE A 243 11.27 -18.84 -8.04
CA ILE A 243 12.74 -18.75 -8.04
C ILE A 243 13.12 -17.76 -6.92
N GLU A 244 13.73 -18.28 -5.86
CA GLU A 244 14.11 -17.45 -4.71
C GLU A 244 15.36 -16.63 -5.02
N PRO A 245 15.35 -15.32 -4.73
CA PRO A 245 16.55 -14.50 -4.82
C PRO A 245 17.51 -14.79 -3.65
N GLU A 246 18.76 -14.38 -3.76
CA GLU A 246 19.79 -14.57 -2.71
C GLU A 246 19.31 -14.13 -1.32
N TYR A 247 18.57 -13.01 -1.25
CA TYR A 247 18.01 -12.49 -0.01
C TYR A 247 16.48 -12.55 -0.07
N ALA A 248 15.92 -13.62 0.49
CA ALA A 248 14.49 -13.92 0.53
C ALA A 248 13.94 -14.00 1.96
N GLY A 249 12.63 -14.01 2.12
CA GLY A 249 11.95 -14.09 3.41
C GLY A 249 12.41 -12.99 4.37
N LYS A 250 12.75 -13.36 5.59
CA LYS A 250 13.20 -12.41 6.64
C LYS A 250 14.54 -11.73 6.32
N LEU A 251 15.34 -12.31 5.44
CA LEU A 251 16.61 -11.72 4.99
C LEU A 251 16.44 -10.77 3.81
N THR A 252 15.25 -10.54 3.33
CA THR A 252 14.94 -9.65 2.20
C THR A 252 15.64 -8.29 2.32
N HIS A 253 16.20 -7.80 1.22
CA HIS A 253 16.69 -6.43 1.15
C HIS A 253 15.53 -5.45 0.92
N CYS A 254 15.66 -4.25 1.47
CA CYS A 254 14.64 -3.20 1.36
C CYS A 254 14.50 -2.67 -0.07
N CYS A 255 13.31 -2.17 -0.41
CA CYS A 255 13.05 -1.43 -1.65
C CYS A 255 13.41 0.08 -1.57
N GLY A 256 13.90 0.56 -0.43
CA GLY A 256 14.25 1.96 -0.20
C GLY A 256 13.10 2.85 0.30
N GLY A 257 11.86 2.37 0.31
CA GLY A 257 10.66 3.15 0.62
C GLY A 257 10.70 3.97 1.93
N PRO A 258 11.14 3.40 3.07
CA PRO A 258 11.12 4.12 4.35
C PRO A 258 11.92 5.41 4.40
N ILE A 259 12.94 5.58 3.55
CA ILE A 259 13.78 6.79 3.54
C ILE A 259 13.47 7.73 2.37
N GLU A 260 12.54 7.38 1.49
CA GLU A 260 12.24 8.13 0.26
C GLU A 260 11.81 9.57 0.55
N SER A 261 11.04 9.79 1.61
CA SER A 261 10.55 11.12 2.01
C SER A 261 11.64 12.13 2.28
N PHE A 262 12.84 11.70 2.69
CA PHE A 262 13.96 12.57 3.08
C PHE A 262 15.19 12.46 2.18
N PHE A 263 15.42 11.26 1.63
CA PHE A 263 16.62 10.93 0.87
C PHE A 263 16.28 10.19 -0.43
N PRO A 264 15.53 10.80 -1.37
CA PRO A 264 15.06 10.12 -2.58
C PRO A 264 16.18 9.50 -3.40
N GLY A 265 17.34 10.17 -3.53
CA GLY A 265 18.49 9.61 -4.23
C GLY A 265 19.08 8.36 -3.58
N LYS A 266 19.08 8.27 -2.23
CA LYS A 266 19.51 7.05 -1.53
C LYS A 266 18.46 5.94 -1.66
N ALA A 267 17.19 6.28 -1.58
CA ALA A 267 16.10 5.33 -1.78
C ALA A 267 16.17 4.68 -3.16
N GLN A 268 16.43 5.49 -4.21
CA GLN A 268 16.62 5.00 -5.57
C GLN A 268 17.80 4.03 -5.67
N ALA A 269 18.96 4.37 -5.10
CA ALA A 269 20.15 3.50 -5.12
C ALA A 269 19.89 2.14 -4.42
N ILE A 270 19.09 2.12 -3.35
CA ILE A 270 18.67 0.89 -2.67
C ILE A 270 17.72 0.07 -3.58
N ALA A 271 16.76 0.73 -4.23
CA ALA A 271 15.86 0.08 -5.15
C ALA A 271 16.58 -0.53 -6.36
N ASP A 272 17.54 0.21 -6.94
CA ASP A 272 18.37 -0.26 -8.06
C ASP A 272 19.14 -1.53 -7.70
N LYS A 273 19.79 -1.54 -6.54
CA LYS A 273 20.50 -2.71 -6.03
C LYS A 273 19.53 -3.89 -5.80
N ARG A 274 18.33 -3.62 -5.30
CA ARG A 274 17.34 -4.69 -5.08
C ARG A 274 16.83 -5.27 -6.40
N ILE A 275 16.58 -4.45 -7.40
CA ILE A 275 16.19 -4.92 -8.75
C ILE A 275 17.30 -5.79 -9.36
N GLU A 276 18.57 -5.45 -9.19
CA GLU A 276 19.70 -6.29 -9.66
C GLU A 276 19.66 -7.68 -9.02
N GLN A 277 19.44 -7.77 -7.71
CA GLN A 277 19.35 -9.04 -6.98
C GLN A 277 18.15 -9.89 -7.45
N LEU A 278 16.98 -9.26 -7.62
CA LEU A 278 15.77 -9.95 -8.07
C LEU A 278 15.91 -10.42 -9.52
N SER A 279 16.49 -9.60 -10.38
CA SER A 279 16.70 -9.94 -11.80
C SER A 279 17.72 -11.06 -11.99
N ALA A 280 18.74 -11.14 -11.12
CA ALA A 280 19.74 -12.20 -11.17
C ALA A 280 19.14 -13.59 -10.88
N ALA A 281 18.06 -13.64 -10.10
CA ALA A 281 17.31 -14.89 -9.89
C ALA A 281 16.50 -15.27 -11.13
N GLY A 282 16.01 -14.30 -11.90
CA GLY A 282 15.16 -14.53 -13.07
C GLY A 282 13.67 -14.55 -12.75
N GLY A 283 12.86 -14.80 -13.77
CA GLY A 283 11.40 -14.80 -13.65
C GLY A 283 10.75 -13.39 -13.59
N ASN A 284 9.44 -13.37 -13.41
CA ASN A 284 8.67 -12.12 -13.26
C ASN A 284 8.73 -11.67 -11.79
N ILE A 285 9.04 -10.40 -11.56
CA ILE A 285 9.18 -9.89 -10.19
C ILE A 285 7.80 -9.61 -9.60
N VAL A 286 7.54 -10.20 -8.43
CA VAL A 286 6.29 -10.07 -7.67
C VAL A 286 6.53 -9.24 -6.41
N ALA A 287 5.74 -8.19 -6.22
CA ALA A 287 5.68 -7.40 -4.99
C ALA A 287 4.30 -7.53 -4.33
N MET A 288 4.20 -7.26 -3.03
CA MET A 288 2.96 -7.32 -2.23
C MET A 288 2.79 -6.11 -1.31
N CYS A 289 3.52 -5.05 -1.61
CA CYS A 289 3.48 -3.79 -0.88
C CYS A 289 3.43 -2.65 -1.89
N PRO A 290 2.50 -1.70 -1.76
CA PRO A 290 2.36 -0.60 -2.72
C PRO A 290 3.61 0.28 -2.81
N ILE A 291 4.32 0.49 -1.70
CA ILE A 291 5.58 1.26 -1.67
C ILE A 291 6.70 0.47 -2.38
N CYS A 292 6.80 -0.85 -2.13
CA CYS A 292 7.77 -1.68 -2.84
C CYS A 292 7.48 -1.73 -4.33
N LEU A 293 6.20 -1.86 -4.71
CA LEU A 293 5.79 -1.92 -6.11
C LEU A 293 6.22 -0.66 -6.88
N VAL A 294 5.95 0.54 -6.35
CA VAL A 294 6.31 1.78 -7.04
C VAL A 294 7.82 1.96 -7.16
N ASN A 295 8.57 1.70 -6.09
CA ASN A 295 10.03 1.88 -6.09
C ASN A 295 10.74 0.88 -7.01
N LEU A 296 10.34 -0.39 -6.97
CA LEU A 296 10.91 -1.43 -7.83
C LEU A 296 10.52 -1.22 -9.30
N LYS A 297 9.28 -0.78 -9.59
CA LYS A 297 8.88 -0.41 -10.96
C LYS A 297 9.71 0.75 -11.49
N HIS A 298 9.96 1.76 -10.66
CA HIS A 298 10.80 2.89 -11.04
C HIS A 298 12.24 2.44 -11.35
N ALA A 299 12.83 1.62 -10.49
CA ALA A 299 14.18 1.06 -10.67
C ALA A 299 14.29 0.08 -11.88
N ALA A 300 13.17 -0.53 -12.28
CA ALA A 300 13.09 -1.46 -13.39
C ALA A 300 12.81 -0.80 -14.75
N LYS A 301 12.43 0.48 -14.77
CA LYS A 301 11.85 1.17 -15.94
C LYS A 301 12.67 1.05 -17.23
N ASP A 302 13.99 1.18 -17.11
CA ASP A 302 14.90 1.18 -18.28
C ASP A 302 15.56 -0.20 -18.50
N LYS A 303 15.14 -1.24 -17.74
CA LYS A 303 15.80 -2.57 -17.72
C LYS A 303 14.96 -3.66 -18.41
N ASN A 304 13.81 -3.33 -18.98
CA ASN A 304 12.85 -4.28 -19.56
C ASN A 304 12.47 -5.43 -18.57
N ILE A 305 12.30 -5.07 -17.31
CA ILE A 305 11.94 -5.97 -16.21
C ILE A 305 10.52 -5.64 -15.78
N GLU A 306 9.64 -6.64 -15.79
CA GLU A 306 8.28 -6.49 -15.31
C GLU A 306 8.19 -6.69 -13.80
N VAL A 307 7.56 -5.74 -13.10
CA VAL A 307 7.24 -5.83 -11.67
C VAL A 307 5.73 -5.68 -11.52
N LYS A 308 5.07 -6.69 -10.94
CA LYS A 308 3.62 -6.70 -10.70
C LYS A 308 3.29 -6.93 -9.23
N ASP A 309 2.09 -6.49 -8.85
CA ASP A 309 1.53 -6.89 -7.56
C ASP A 309 1.11 -8.36 -7.58
N ILE A 310 1.31 -9.05 -6.47
CA ILE A 310 0.94 -10.47 -6.34
C ILE A 310 -0.55 -10.70 -6.65
N SER A 311 -1.42 -9.77 -6.28
CA SER A 311 -2.87 -9.89 -6.51
C SER A 311 -3.23 -9.96 -8.00
N GLU A 312 -2.42 -9.38 -8.89
CA GLU A 312 -2.63 -9.46 -10.34
C GLU A 312 -2.44 -10.90 -10.85
N TYR A 313 -1.44 -11.62 -10.33
CA TYR A 313 -1.21 -13.03 -10.66
C TYR A 313 -2.26 -13.94 -10.03
N LEU A 314 -2.57 -13.71 -8.74
CA LEU A 314 -3.55 -14.51 -8.02
C LEU A 314 -4.95 -14.34 -8.63
N ALA A 315 -5.38 -13.10 -8.96
CA ALA A 315 -6.68 -12.88 -9.58
C ALA A 315 -6.79 -13.60 -10.94
N LYS A 316 -5.72 -13.61 -11.74
CA LYS A 316 -5.68 -14.37 -12.99
C LYS A 316 -5.89 -15.87 -12.75
N ALA A 317 -5.28 -16.43 -11.70
CA ALA A 317 -5.36 -17.85 -11.41
C ALA A 317 -6.68 -18.27 -10.76
N TYR A 318 -7.19 -17.48 -9.84
CA TYR A 318 -8.29 -17.87 -8.95
C TYR A 318 -9.64 -17.26 -9.32
N CYS A 319 -9.69 -16.15 -10.09
CA CYS A 319 -10.95 -15.49 -10.45
C CYS A 319 -11.36 -15.71 -11.93
N GLY A 320 -10.51 -16.31 -12.76
CA GLY A 320 -10.77 -16.46 -14.20
C GLY A 320 -10.78 -15.12 -14.92
N GLU A 321 -11.93 -14.66 -15.38
CA GLU A 321 -12.05 -13.36 -16.04
C GLU A 321 -12.00 -12.21 -15.04
N PHE A 322 -10.93 -11.42 -15.12
CA PHE A 322 -10.77 -10.20 -14.32
C PHE A 322 -11.72 -9.10 -14.84
N GLN A 323 -12.52 -8.53 -13.95
CA GLN A 323 -13.34 -7.36 -14.25
C GLN A 323 -12.60 -6.06 -13.89
N PRO A 324 -11.94 -5.39 -14.85
CA PRO A 324 -11.21 -4.16 -14.58
C PRO A 324 -12.15 -3.01 -14.19
N ALA A 325 -11.62 -2.01 -13.52
CA ALA A 325 -12.36 -0.78 -13.27
C ALA A 325 -12.75 -0.12 -14.60
N GLU A 326 -14.03 0.24 -14.75
CA GLU A 326 -14.50 0.94 -15.94
C GLU A 326 -13.70 2.22 -16.19
N SER A 327 -13.34 2.47 -17.44
CA SER A 327 -12.73 3.71 -17.88
C SER A 327 -13.80 4.81 -17.83
N VAL A 328 -13.92 5.50 -16.71
CA VAL A 328 -14.76 6.70 -16.65
C VAL A 328 -14.07 7.80 -17.41
N ARG A 329 -14.69 8.24 -18.52
CA ARG A 329 -14.32 9.50 -19.19
C ARG A 329 -14.37 10.62 -18.16
N MET A 330 -13.25 11.34 -18.01
CA MET A 330 -13.14 12.55 -17.18
C MET A 330 -14.03 13.65 -17.75
#